data_6115aa2c8212f1ec5bc5ec04015c5fe5
#
_entry.id   6115aa2c8212f1ec5bc5ec04015c5fe5
#
_cell.length_a   1.000
_cell.length_b   1.000
_cell.length_c   1.000
_cell.angle_alpha   90.00
_cell.angle_beta   90.00
_cell.angle_gamma   90.00
#
_symmetry.space_group_name_H-M   'P 1'
#
loop_
_entity.id
_entity.type
_entity.pdbx_description
1 polymer ?
#
loop_
_entity_poly.entity_id
_entity_poly.type
_entity_poly.pdbx_seq_one_letter_code
_entity_poly.pdbx_strand_id
1 'polypeptide(L)'
;MSEELRLEDLAGVGPVTTKKLNDAGIHNMMDLIVRGPVEIAELTGMDADTASKIVEKAREQLVEGGLIAKEFVSARDLLKRREQIGKITTATECLDQLFDGGVETQALTEVYGEFGCGKTQFCHTMCVNVQRSKEEGGLEGGVLYIDTENTFRPERIVTIAQSQGLDP
;
A
#
# COMPACT_ATOMS: atom_id res chain seq x y z
N MET A 1 10.81 10.41 -6.34
CA MET A 1 10.53 9.55 -7.50
C MET A 1 11.49 8.39 -7.36
N SER A 2 11.04 7.27 -6.80
CA SER A 2 11.81 6.02 -6.78
C SER A 2 12.01 5.59 -8.23
N GLU A 3 13.26 5.35 -8.64
CA GLU A 3 13.55 4.66 -9.89
C GLU A 3 12.77 3.33 -9.83
N GLU A 4 11.74 3.22 -10.66
CA GLU A 4 11.06 1.95 -10.86
C GLU A 4 12.11 0.99 -11.40
N LEU A 5 12.49 0.00 -10.60
CA LEU A 5 13.42 -1.04 -11.02
C LEU A 5 12.79 -1.76 -12.22
N ARG A 6 13.37 -1.53 -13.40
CA ARG A 6 12.87 -2.04 -14.69
C ARG A 6 13.16 -3.52 -14.82
N LEU A 7 12.32 -4.23 -15.57
CA LEU A 7 12.56 -5.64 -15.88
C LEU A 7 13.93 -5.88 -16.55
N GLU A 8 14.42 -4.90 -17.31
CA GLU A 8 15.69 -4.96 -18.03
C GLU A 8 16.92 -4.95 -17.10
N ASP A 9 16.77 -4.40 -15.89
CA ASP A 9 17.82 -4.35 -14.87
C ASP A 9 17.98 -5.68 -14.14
N LEU A 10 17.06 -6.64 -14.38
CA LEU A 10 17.06 -7.93 -13.71
C LEU A 10 18.01 -8.92 -14.41
N ALA A 11 18.99 -9.42 -13.68
CA ALA A 11 19.97 -10.39 -14.19
C ALA A 11 19.28 -11.67 -14.70
N GLY A 12 19.40 -11.96 -15.99
CA GLY A 12 18.78 -13.10 -16.65
C GLY A 12 17.50 -12.77 -17.42
N VAL A 13 17.05 -11.51 -17.40
CA VAL A 13 15.96 -11.02 -18.22
C VAL A 13 16.56 -10.24 -19.40
N GLY A 14 16.63 -10.89 -20.56
CA GLY A 14 17.07 -10.24 -21.80
C GLY A 14 15.89 -9.68 -22.60
N PRO A 15 16.15 -8.98 -23.74
CA PRO A 15 15.11 -8.32 -24.53
C PRO A 15 13.94 -9.21 -24.95
N VAL A 16 14.22 -10.49 -25.23
CA VAL A 16 13.18 -11.47 -25.61
C VAL A 16 12.27 -11.80 -24.42
N THR A 17 12.86 -11.97 -23.23
CA THR A 17 12.13 -12.25 -21.99
C THR A 17 11.32 -11.02 -21.56
N THR A 18 11.91 -9.83 -21.61
CA THR A 18 11.22 -8.57 -21.34
C THR A 18 10.00 -8.40 -22.23
N LYS A 19 10.14 -8.68 -23.54
CA LYS A 19 9.03 -8.61 -24.46
C LYS A 19 7.90 -9.58 -24.09
N LYS A 20 8.22 -10.85 -23.79
CA LYS A 20 7.23 -11.84 -23.37
C LYS A 20 6.50 -11.43 -22.09
N LEU A 21 7.22 -10.87 -21.12
CA LEU A 21 6.64 -10.36 -19.87
C LEU A 21 5.71 -9.17 -20.14
N ASN A 22 6.14 -8.21 -20.96
CA ASN A 22 5.32 -7.05 -21.33
C ASN A 22 4.05 -7.46 -22.10
N ASP A 23 4.17 -8.41 -23.03
CA ASP A 23 3.03 -8.95 -23.78
C ASP A 23 2.02 -9.67 -22.86
N ALA A 24 2.50 -10.19 -21.72
CA ALA A 24 1.70 -10.80 -20.66
C ALA A 24 1.18 -9.79 -19.60
N GLY A 25 1.40 -8.48 -19.80
CA GLY A 25 0.95 -7.42 -18.88
C GLY A 25 1.80 -7.30 -17.61
N ILE A 26 3.06 -7.70 -17.68
CA ILE A 26 4.05 -7.60 -16.59
C ILE A 26 5.09 -6.55 -17.02
N HIS A 27 5.07 -5.38 -16.38
CA HIS A 27 5.84 -4.23 -16.81
C HIS A 27 6.98 -3.83 -15.88
N ASN A 28 6.96 -4.32 -14.63
CA ASN A 28 7.94 -4.01 -13.60
C ASN A 28 8.21 -5.21 -12.68
N MET A 29 9.22 -5.09 -11.81
CA MET A 29 9.60 -6.16 -10.88
C MET A 29 8.53 -6.45 -9.83
N MET A 30 7.70 -5.48 -9.45
CA MET A 30 6.62 -5.68 -8.50
C MET A 30 5.52 -6.59 -9.11
N ASP A 31 5.20 -6.40 -10.39
CA ASP A 31 4.24 -7.26 -11.10
C ASP A 31 4.67 -8.73 -11.08
N LEU A 32 6.00 -9.01 -11.20
CA LEU A 32 6.55 -10.36 -11.10
C LEU A 32 6.27 -11.01 -9.76
N ILE A 33 6.42 -10.25 -8.67
CA ILE A 33 6.22 -10.78 -7.31
C ILE A 33 4.75 -11.00 -7.00
N VAL A 34 3.89 -10.08 -7.43
CA VAL A 34 2.44 -10.15 -7.18
C VAL A 34 1.81 -11.36 -7.87
N ARG A 35 2.22 -11.65 -9.11
CA ARG A 35 1.67 -12.79 -9.87
C ARG A 35 2.29 -14.12 -9.47
N GLY A 36 3.54 -14.13 -9.07
CA GLY A 36 4.25 -15.33 -8.70
C GLY A 36 4.69 -16.23 -9.89
N PRO A 37 5.57 -17.21 -9.63
CA PRO A 37 6.22 -17.98 -10.70
C PRO A 37 5.28 -18.86 -11.52
N VAL A 38 4.25 -19.42 -10.92
CA VAL A 38 3.31 -20.33 -11.60
C VAL A 38 2.51 -19.56 -12.66
N GLU A 39 1.90 -18.43 -12.29
CA GLU A 39 1.12 -17.62 -13.21
C GLU A 39 2.00 -17.04 -14.33
N ILE A 40 3.22 -16.62 -14.01
CA ILE A 40 4.17 -16.13 -15.01
C ILE A 40 4.53 -17.21 -16.03
N ALA A 41 4.79 -18.45 -15.60
CA ALA A 41 5.07 -19.56 -16.47
C ALA A 41 3.90 -19.83 -17.43
N GLU A 42 2.66 -19.81 -16.92
CA GLU A 42 1.45 -20.01 -17.71
C GLU A 42 1.23 -18.88 -18.75
N LEU A 43 1.37 -17.63 -18.34
CA LEU A 43 1.11 -16.47 -19.21
C LEU A 43 2.17 -16.27 -20.30
N THR A 44 3.43 -16.59 -19.99
CA THR A 44 4.56 -16.33 -20.92
C THR A 44 5.01 -17.55 -21.69
N GLY A 45 4.57 -18.75 -21.31
CA GLY A 45 5.01 -20.02 -21.87
C GLY A 45 6.48 -20.35 -21.57
N MET A 46 7.07 -19.74 -20.53
CA MET A 46 8.41 -20.11 -20.07
C MET A 46 8.35 -21.30 -19.11
N ASP A 47 9.46 -22.00 -18.94
CA ASP A 47 9.51 -23.09 -17.97
C ASP A 47 9.43 -22.59 -16.52
N ALA A 48 8.89 -23.42 -15.62
CA ALA A 48 8.66 -23.06 -14.24
C ALA A 48 9.94 -22.70 -13.47
N ASP A 49 11.05 -23.34 -13.77
CA ASP A 49 12.35 -23.08 -13.15
C ASP A 49 12.87 -21.69 -13.53
N THR A 50 12.72 -21.30 -14.80
CA THR A 50 13.10 -19.97 -15.27
C THR A 50 12.21 -18.91 -14.64
N ALA A 51 10.89 -19.12 -14.58
CA ALA A 51 9.96 -18.22 -13.94
C ALA A 51 10.30 -18.03 -12.45
N SER A 52 10.57 -19.12 -11.73
CA SER A 52 10.95 -19.09 -10.29
C SER A 52 12.22 -18.28 -10.07
N LYS A 53 13.27 -18.50 -10.88
CA LYS A 53 14.54 -17.77 -10.76
C LYS A 53 14.37 -16.26 -11.03
N ILE A 54 13.53 -15.89 -11.99
CA ILE A 54 13.25 -14.49 -12.30
C ILE A 54 12.53 -13.82 -11.14
N VAL A 55 11.50 -14.46 -10.58
CA VAL A 55 10.75 -13.94 -9.42
C VAL A 55 11.64 -13.81 -8.19
N GLU A 56 12.48 -14.81 -7.92
CA GLU A 56 13.40 -14.80 -6.77
C GLU A 56 14.39 -13.62 -6.87
N LYS A 57 15.02 -13.44 -8.03
CA LYS A 57 15.92 -12.32 -8.25
C LYS A 57 15.22 -10.95 -8.18
N ALA A 58 13.99 -10.84 -8.71
CA ALA A 58 13.19 -9.62 -8.57
C ALA A 58 12.92 -9.32 -7.09
N ARG A 59 12.59 -10.34 -6.31
CA ARG A 59 12.40 -10.22 -4.87
C ARG A 59 13.67 -9.76 -4.15
N GLU A 60 14.82 -10.36 -4.46
CA GLU A 60 16.11 -9.97 -3.88
C GLU A 60 16.42 -8.50 -4.14
N GLN A 61 16.30 -8.04 -5.40
CA GLN A 61 16.55 -6.65 -5.76
C GLN A 61 15.59 -5.66 -5.10
N LEU A 62 14.30 -6.02 -5.01
CA LEU A 62 13.31 -5.18 -4.33
C LEU A 62 13.55 -5.12 -2.81
N VAL A 63 14.06 -6.20 -2.21
CA VAL A 63 14.48 -6.22 -0.79
C VAL A 63 15.72 -5.34 -0.60
N GLU A 64 16.73 -5.44 -1.46
CA GLU A 64 17.94 -4.62 -1.41
C GLU A 64 17.63 -3.14 -1.63
N GLY A 65 16.71 -2.83 -2.53
CA GLY A 65 16.19 -1.48 -2.75
C GLY A 65 15.26 -0.95 -1.66
N GLY A 66 14.94 -1.76 -0.66
CA GLY A 66 14.07 -1.37 0.46
C GLY A 66 12.58 -1.23 0.09
N LEU A 67 12.18 -1.68 -1.11
CA LEU A 67 10.80 -1.59 -1.60
C LEU A 67 9.88 -2.68 -1.02
N ILE A 68 10.46 -3.81 -0.64
CA ILE A 68 9.75 -4.88 0.08
C ILE A 68 10.54 -5.33 1.32
N ALA A 69 9.82 -5.86 2.29
CA ALA A 69 10.44 -6.36 3.52
C ALA A 69 11.18 -7.67 3.27
N LYS A 70 12.28 -7.91 4.02
CA LYS A 70 12.92 -9.23 4.09
C LYS A 70 11.94 -10.26 4.63
N GLU A 71 12.00 -11.47 4.11
CA GLU A 71 11.14 -12.58 4.53
C GLU A 71 11.35 -12.94 6.01
N PHE A 72 12.60 -12.88 6.47
CA PHE A 72 12.95 -13.07 7.87
C PHE A 72 13.63 -11.84 8.43
N VAL A 73 13.10 -11.31 9.52
CA VAL A 73 13.67 -10.17 10.27
C VAL A 73 13.77 -10.53 11.74
N SER A 74 14.77 -9.99 12.42
CA SER A 74 14.87 -10.17 13.86
C SER A 74 13.79 -9.37 14.60
N ALA A 75 13.36 -9.84 15.78
CA ALA A 75 12.42 -9.09 16.62
C ALA A 75 12.94 -7.69 16.97
N ARG A 76 14.26 -7.52 17.10
CA ARG A 76 14.90 -6.21 17.33
C ARG A 76 14.72 -5.28 16.13
N ASP A 77 14.90 -5.77 14.91
CA ASP A 77 14.74 -4.95 13.70
C ASP A 77 13.26 -4.63 13.46
N LEU A 78 12.37 -5.57 13.79
CA LEU A 78 10.94 -5.32 13.75
C LEU A 78 10.55 -4.22 14.75
N LEU A 79 11.07 -4.25 15.98
CA LEU A 79 10.81 -3.23 16.99
C LEU A 79 11.26 -1.84 16.49
N LYS A 80 12.48 -1.72 15.94
CA LYS A 80 12.97 -0.46 15.36
C LYS A 80 12.08 0.06 14.23
N ARG A 81 11.54 -0.84 13.38
CA ARG A 81 10.60 -0.44 12.33
C ARG A 81 9.28 0.07 12.92
N ARG A 82 8.78 -0.57 13.98
CA ARG A 82 7.57 -0.13 14.67
C ARG A 82 7.71 1.24 15.33
N GLU A 83 8.88 1.62 15.77
CA GLU A 83 9.18 2.97 16.29
C GLU A 83 9.03 4.07 15.22
N GLN A 84 9.09 3.69 13.93
CA GLN A 84 8.97 4.60 12.79
C GLN A 84 7.55 4.61 12.18
N ILE A 85 6.62 3.81 12.73
CA ILE A 85 5.25 3.78 12.25
C ILE A 85 4.57 5.12 12.56
N GLY A 86 4.04 5.75 11.52
CA GLY A 86 3.22 6.94 11.65
C GLY A 86 1.82 6.61 12.13
N LYS A 87 1.16 7.61 12.71
CA LYS A 87 -0.26 7.51 13.11
C LYS A 87 -1.04 8.65 12.47
N ILE A 88 -2.27 8.36 12.07
CA ILE A 88 -3.18 9.33 11.48
C ILE A 88 -4.22 9.68 12.55
N THR A 89 -4.35 10.94 12.89
CA THR A 89 -5.36 11.40 13.84
C THR A 89 -6.78 11.08 13.35
N THR A 90 -7.64 10.68 14.26
CA THR A 90 -9.07 10.55 13.99
C THR A 90 -9.81 11.90 14.10
N ALA A 91 -9.08 12.98 14.47
CA ALA A 91 -9.61 14.28 14.86
C ALA A 91 -10.62 14.22 16.03
N THR A 92 -10.54 13.16 16.84
CA THR A 92 -11.36 12.95 18.03
C THR A 92 -10.46 12.47 19.16
N GLU A 93 -10.24 13.31 20.15
CA GLU A 93 -9.26 13.10 21.22
C GLU A 93 -9.45 11.75 21.94
N CYS A 94 -10.68 11.37 22.27
CA CYS A 94 -10.93 10.11 22.95
C CYS A 94 -10.62 8.88 22.10
N LEU A 95 -10.79 8.96 20.78
CA LEU A 95 -10.42 7.88 19.87
C LEU A 95 -8.90 7.85 19.65
N ASP A 96 -8.25 9.00 19.53
CA ASP A 96 -6.81 9.07 19.42
C ASP A 96 -6.12 8.51 20.67
N GLN A 97 -6.66 8.80 21.86
CA GLN A 97 -6.19 8.19 23.12
C GLN A 97 -6.38 6.66 23.13
N LEU A 98 -7.53 6.17 22.65
CA LEU A 98 -7.80 4.73 22.54
C LEU A 98 -6.82 4.02 21.58
N PHE A 99 -6.45 4.67 20.49
CA PHE A 99 -5.49 4.18 19.49
C PHE A 99 -4.02 4.55 19.79
N ASP A 100 -3.76 5.05 21.00
CA ASP A 100 -2.41 5.49 21.38
C ASP A 100 -1.80 6.51 20.41
N GLY A 101 -2.61 7.49 19.98
CA GLY A 101 -2.23 8.62 19.14
C GLY A 101 -2.81 8.60 17.72
N GLY A 102 -3.66 7.65 17.39
CA GLY A 102 -4.35 7.57 16.09
C GLY A 102 -4.21 6.24 15.37
N VAL A 103 -4.74 6.16 14.16
CA VAL A 103 -4.75 4.94 13.34
C VAL A 103 -3.34 4.69 12.79
N GLU A 104 -2.79 3.51 13.04
CA GLU A 104 -1.42 3.14 12.61
C GLU A 104 -1.31 3.06 11.07
N THR A 105 -0.22 3.60 10.53
CA THR A 105 0.20 3.35 9.14
C THR A 105 0.79 1.95 8.98
N GLN A 106 0.92 1.47 7.74
CA GLN A 106 1.49 0.15 7.42
C GLN A 106 0.74 -1.02 8.11
N ALA A 107 -0.51 -0.81 8.48
CA ALA A 107 -1.37 -1.78 9.13
C ALA A 107 -2.72 -1.88 8.43
N LEU A 108 -3.36 -3.05 8.53
CA LEU A 108 -4.75 -3.23 8.14
C LEU A 108 -5.61 -2.97 9.37
N THR A 109 -6.47 -1.94 9.30
CA THR A 109 -7.41 -1.60 10.37
C THR A 109 -8.82 -1.94 9.92
N GLU A 110 -9.50 -2.80 10.66
CA GLU A 110 -10.91 -3.15 10.42
C GLU A 110 -11.82 -2.41 11.42
N VAL A 111 -12.92 -1.85 10.89
CA VAL A 111 -13.97 -1.22 11.70
C VAL A 111 -15.27 -1.98 11.48
N TYR A 112 -15.80 -2.56 12.54
CA TYR A 112 -17.04 -3.33 12.52
C TYR A 112 -18.05 -2.85 13.57
N GLY A 113 -19.32 -3.16 13.35
CA GLY A 113 -20.40 -2.76 14.24
C GLY A 113 -21.77 -2.81 13.56
N GLU A 114 -22.83 -2.53 14.29
CA GLU A 114 -24.20 -2.54 13.80
C GLU A 114 -24.44 -1.50 12.69
N PHE A 115 -25.52 -1.69 11.93
CA PHE A 115 -25.93 -0.73 10.92
C PHE A 115 -26.18 0.66 11.59
N GLY A 116 -25.72 1.71 10.91
CA GLY A 116 -25.92 3.09 11.38
C GLY A 116 -24.95 3.57 12.48
N CYS A 117 -24.02 2.74 12.99
CA CYS A 117 -23.09 3.14 14.06
C CYS A 117 -21.94 4.07 13.62
N GLY A 118 -21.89 4.49 12.36
CA GLY A 118 -20.93 5.49 11.88
C GLY A 118 -19.66 4.96 11.20
N LYS A 119 -19.54 3.66 10.92
CA LYS A 119 -18.34 3.07 10.26
C LYS A 119 -17.91 3.83 9.01
N THR A 120 -18.84 4.04 8.09
CA THR A 120 -18.59 4.78 6.84
C THR A 120 -18.19 6.23 7.12
N GLN A 121 -18.78 6.88 8.14
CA GLN A 121 -18.42 8.24 8.53
C GLN A 121 -17.00 8.30 9.08
N PHE A 122 -16.60 7.31 9.86
CA PHE A 122 -15.22 7.17 10.32
C PHE A 122 -14.25 7.04 9.14
N CYS A 123 -14.54 6.16 8.17
CA CYS A 123 -13.71 6.01 6.97
C CYS A 123 -13.63 7.32 6.15
N HIS A 124 -14.75 8.03 5.97
CA HIS A 124 -14.75 9.33 5.30
C HIS A 124 -13.93 10.39 6.05
N THR A 125 -14.00 10.40 7.38
CA THR A 125 -13.17 11.28 8.22
C THR A 125 -11.69 10.96 8.05
N MET A 126 -11.32 9.68 8.04
CA MET A 126 -9.95 9.25 7.77
C MET A 126 -9.47 9.65 6.38
N CYS A 127 -10.33 9.62 5.36
CA CYS A 127 -10.00 10.14 4.02
C CYS A 127 -9.60 11.62 4.02
N VAL A 128 -10.23 12.44 4.88
CA VAL A 128 -9.85 13.83 5.04
C VAL A 128 -8.56 13.95 5.86
N ASN A 129 -8.48 13.27 6.99
CA ASN A 129 -7.40 13.44 7.95
C ASN A 129 -6.03 13.00 7.40
N VAL A 130 -5.97 11.96 6.55
CA VAL A 130 -4.71 11.50 5.95
C VAL A 130 -4.06 12.56 5.06
N GLN A 131 -4.85 13.47 4.49
CA GLN A 131 -4.39 14.54 3.60
C GLN A 131 -3.83 15.75 4.36
N ARG A 132 -4.07 15.86 5.67
CA ARG A 132 -3.53 16.93 6.50
C ARG A 132 -2.00 16.90 6.52
N SER A 133 -1.41 18.01 6.95
CA SER A 133 0.02 18.07 7.24
C SER A 133 0.41 17.08 8.34
N LYS A 134 1.67 16.69 8.36
CA LYS A 134 2.20 15.80 9.41
C LYS A 134 2.12 16.41 10.79
N GLU A 135 2.27 17.74 10.88
CA GLU A 135 2.15 18.50 12.13
C GLU A 135 0.72 18.46 12.68
N GLU A 136 -0.27 18.31 11.81
CA GLU A 136 -1.69 18.19 12.17
C GLU A 136 -2.15 16.73 12.30
N GLY A 137 -1.23 15.77 12.30
CA GLY A 137 -1.50 14.35 12.45
C GLY A 137 -1.99 13.66 11.18
N GLY A 138 -1.72 14.24 10.00
CA GLY A 138 -1.93 13.62 8.69
C GLY A 138 -0.67 13.00 8.10
N LEU A 139 -0.70 12.67 6.82
CA LEU A 139 0.43 12.11 6.06
C LEU A 139 0.78 12.92 4.81
N GLU A 140 0.05 13.99 4.52
CA GLU A 140 0.15 14.75 3.25
C GLU A 140 -0.04 13.82 2.03
N GLY A 141 -0.86 12.79 2.18
CA GLY A 141 -1.06 11.71 1.21
C GLY A 141 -2.43 11.74 0.54
N GLY A 142 -2.53 11.07 -0.61
CA GLY A 142 -3.80 10.82 -1.27
C GLY A 142 -4.51 9.57 -0.74
N VAL A 143 -5.79 9.40 -1.14
CA VAL A 143 -6.63 8.27 -0.73
C VAL A 143 -7.15 7.53 -1.94
N LEU A 144 -7.07 6.22 -1.91
CA LEU A 144 -7.84 5.35 -2.78
C LEU A 144 -9.02 4.78 -1.98
N TYR A 145 -10.25 5.16 -2.37
CA TYR A 145 -11.47 4.65 -1.75
C TYR A 145 -12.14 3.61 -2.66
N ILE A 146 -12.34 2.40 -2.17
CA ILE A 146 -13.03 1.33 -2.89
C ILE A 146 -14.43 1.19 -2.30
N ASP A 147 -15.44 1.62 -3.06
CA ASP A 147 -16.84 1.60 -2.66
C ASP A 147 -17.58 0.43 -3.31
N THR A 148 -17.81 -0.63 -2.56
CA THR A 148 -18.55 -1.81 -3.02
C THR A 148 -20.07 -1.69 -2.92
N GLU A 149 -20.57 -0.67 -2.20
CA GLU A 149 -22.00 -0.44 -1.97
C GLU A 149 -22.55 0.69 -2.84
N ASN A 150 -21.69 1.40 -3.58
CA ASN A 150 -22.04 2.57 -4.40
C ASN A 150 -22.75 3.68 -3.59
N THR A 151 -22.29 3.89 -2.37
CA THR A 151 -22.86 4.88 -1.42
C THR A 151 -21.98 6.09 -1.19
N PHE A 152 -20.75 6.11 -1.73
CA PHE A 152 -19.82 7.21 -1.61
C PHE A 152 -20.39 8.51 -2.20
N ARG A 153 -20.25 9.59 -1.43
CA ARG A 153 -20.72 10.92 -1.82
C ARG A 153 -19.56 11.92 -1.59
N PRO A 154 -18.96 12.44 -2.67
CA PRO A 154 -17.87 13.43 -2.59
C PRO A 154 -18.25 14.67 -1.76
N GLU A 155 -19.50 15.10 -1.84
CA GLU A 155 -20.01 16.24 -1.08
C GLU A 155 -19.91 16.03 0.44
N ARG A 156 -19.95 14.76 0.88
CA ARG A 156 -19.76 14.44 2.28
C ARG A 156 -18.32 14.64 2.72
N ILE A 157 -17.35 14.30 1.87
CA ILE A 157 -15.92 14.57 2.12
C ILE A 157 -15.68 16.07 2.25
N VAL A 158 -16.23 16.86 1.31
CA VAL A 158 -16.17 18.33 1.34
C VAL A 158 -16.76 18.86 2.66
N THR A 159 -17.93 18.39 3.07
CA THR A 159 -18.57 18.81 4.33
C THR A 159 -17.70 18.50 5.55
N ILE A 160 -17.06 17.33 5.58
CA ILE A 160 -16.15 16.94 6.68
C ILE A 160 -14.91 17.86 6.68
N ALA A 161 -14.28 18.08 5.54
CA ALA A 161 -13.12 18.97 5.42
C ALA A 161 -13.46 20.38 5.94
N GLN A 162 -14.56 20.97 5.47
CA GLN A 162 -15.02 22.30 5.91
C GLN A 162 -15.32 22.36 7.40
N SER A 163 -15.93 21.30 7.98
CA SER A 163 -16.21 21.26 9.42
C SER A 163 -14.93 21.22 10.28
N GLN A 164 -13.83 20.84 9.68
CA GLN A 164 -12.49 20.81 10.29
C GLN A 164 -11.63 22.03 9.93
N GLY A 165 -12.22 23.03 9.24
CA GLY A 165 -11.51 24.26 8.82
C GLY A 165 -10.54 24.05 7.66
N LEU A 166 -10.65 22.94 6.92
CA LEU A 166 -9.81 22.65 5.77
C LEU A 166 -10.48 23.17 4.48
N ASP A 167 -9.66 23.58 3.53
CA ASP A 167 -10.10 23.93 2.17
C ASP A 167 -10.18 22.63 1.35
N PRO A 168 -11.37 22.24 0.84
CA PRO A 168 -11.58 20.96 0.18
C PRO A 168 -11.04 20.92 -1.26
#